data_b1e12ceb1e0d9022445fdacc47eb2b8d
#
_entry.id   b1e12ceb1e0d9022445fdacc47eb2b8d
#
_cell.length_a   1.000
_cell.length_b   1.000
_cell.length_c   1.000
_cell.angle_alpha   90.00
_cell.angle_beta   90.00
_cell.angle_gamma   90.00
#
_symmetry.space_group_name_H-M   'P 1'
#
loop_
_entity.id
_entity.type
_entity.pdbx_description
1 polymer ?
#
loop_
_entity_poly.entity_id
_entity_poly.type
_entity_poly.pdbx_seq_one_letter_code
_entity_poly.pdbx_strand_id
1 'polypeptide(L)'
;MKRNFILALVLMLVFLVSQSLYAGPQEASPVSGKVVETMDSGGYTYALLEKKGSKTWVAVPRMKIVKGQDISFQPGTEMENFKSKTLNRTFDKIIFSGGPVK
;
A
#
# COMPACT_ATOMS: atom_id res chain seq x y z
N MET A 1 -25.60 32.30 31.29
CA MET A 1 -25.39 30.93 31.67
C MET A 1 -25.56 29.96 30.51
N LYS A 2 -26.67 30.05 29.80
CA LYS A 2 -26.86 29.19 28.65
C LYS A 2 -25.83 29.43 27.56
N ARG A 3 -25.30 30.61 27.46
CA ARG A 3 -24.31 30.96 26.46
C ARG A 3 -23.03 30.19 26.63
N ASN A 4 -22.72 29.81 27.85
CA ASN A 4 -21.47 29.08 28.11
C ASN A 4 -21.49 27.70 27.51
N PHE A 5 -22.65 27.09 27.46
CA PHE A 5 -22.76 25.77 26.85
C PHE A 5 -22.49 25.80 25.34
N ILE A 6 -22.97 26.84 24.70
CA ILE A 6 -22.78 26.99 23.28
C ILE A 6 -21.31 27.14 22.93
N LEU A 7 -20.60 27.93 23.73
CA LEU A 7 -19.18 28.15 23.53
C LEU A 7 -18.41 26.84 23.65
N ALA A 8 -18.78 26.02 24.63
CA ALA A 8 -18.12 24.75 24.85
C ALA A 8 -18.30 23.84 23.66
N LEU A 9 -19.49 23.80 23.07
CA LEU A 9 -19.77 22.98 21.90
C LEU A 9 -18.93 23.40 20.71
N VAL A 10 -18.80 24.69 20.51
CA VAL A 10 -18.01 25.20 19.40
C VAL A 10 -16.57 24.79 19.53
N LEU A 11 -16.03 24.87 20.73
CA LEU A 11 -14.65 24.48 20.95
C LEU A 11 -14.43 23.00 20.66
N MET A 12 -15.38 22.17 21.04
CA MET A 12 -15.28 20.74 20.75
C MET A 12 -15.24 20.44 19.27
N LEU A 13 -16.08 21.13 18.50
CA LEU A 13 -16.10 20.95 17.07
C LEU A 13 -14.77 21.31 16.41
N VAL A 14 -14.19 22.40 16.85
CA VAL A 14 -12.89 22.82 16.31
C VAL A 14 -11.83 21.77 16.59
N PHE A 15 -11.86 21.20 17.77
CA PHE A 15 -10.91 20.19 18.16
C PHE A 15 -11.00 18.96 17.27
N LEU A 16 -12.21 18.51 16.95
CA LEU A 16 -12.42 17.36 16.08
C LEU A 16 -11.89 17.61 14.68
N VAL A 17 -12.09 18.81 14.17
CA VAL A 17 -11.59 19.15 12.84
C VAL A 17 -10.07 19.08 12.82
N SER A 18 -9.43 19.55 13.87
CA SER A 18 -7.97 19.50 13.94
C SER A 18 -7.46 18.06 13.88
N GLN A 19 -8.14 17.16 14.57
CA GLN A 19 -7.74 15.75 14.54
C GLN A 19 -7.87 15.15 13.14
N SER A 20 -8.89 15.54 12.43
CA SER A 20 -9.10 15.05 11.08
C SER A 20 -7.95 15.43 10.16
N LEU A 21 -7.37 16.61 10.35
CA LEU A 21 -6.26 17.06 9.54
C LEU A 21 -5.02 16.19 9.71
N TYR A 22 -4.81 15.67 10.87
CA TYR A 22 -3.66 14.81 11.12
C TYR A 22 -3.82 13.43 10.55
N ALA A 23 -5.03 13.02 10.25
CA ALA A 23 -5.26 11.70 9.68
C ALA A 23 -4.85 11.64 8.22
N GLY A 24 -4.71 12.78 7.54
CA GLY A 24 -4.42 12.81 6.12
C GLY A 24 -3.06 12.28 5.74
N PRO A 25 -1.97 12.87 6.21
CA PRO A 25 -0.65 12.39 5.82
C PRO A 25 -0.33 11.10 6.54
N GLN A 26 -0.14 10.07 5.78
CA GLN A 26 0.17 8.74 6.30
C GLN A 26 1.53 8.32 5.80
N GLU A 27 2.31 7.71 6.67
CA GLU A 27 3.53 7.10 6.23
C GLU A 27 3.19 5.82 5.49
N ALA A 28 3.90 5.56 4.40
CA ALA A 28 3.71 4.34 3.65
C ALA A 28 4.15 3.15 4.50
N SER A 29 3.38 2.08 4.46
CA SER A 29 3.68 0.87 5.20
C SER A 29 4.31 -0.17 4.29
N PRO A 30 5.12 -1.08 4.84
CA PRO A 30 5.61 -2.21 4.05
C PRO A 30 4.45 -3.02 3.50
N VAL A 31 4.68 -3.65 2.38
CA VAL A 31 3.70 -4.54 1.75
C VAL A 31 4.10 -5.97 2.08
N SER A 32 3.25 -6.66 2.84
CA SER A 32 3.57 -7.99 3.34
C SER A 32 2.52 -8.99 2.91
N GLY A 33 2.91 -10.25 2.85
CA GLY A 33 1.99 -11.33 2.60
C GLY A 33 2.70 -12.59 2.15
N LYS A 34 1.87 -13.60 1.83
CA LYS A 34 2.36 -14.84 1.28
C LYS A 34 2.35 -14.75 -0.25
N VAL A 35 3.43 -15.15 -0.86
CA VAL A 35 3.53 -15.16 -2.33
C VAL A 35 2.67 -16.28 -2.87
N VAL A 36 1.62 -15.93 -3.58
CA VAL A 36 0.72 -16.93 -4.20
C VAL A 36 0.98 -17.07 -5.68
N GLU A 37 1.66 -16.10 -6.28
CA GLU A 37 2.03 -16.13 -7.68
C GLU A 37 3.25 -15.26 -7.88
N THR A 38 4.18 -15.66 -8.77
CA THR A 38 5.35 -14.84 -9.06
C THR A 38 5.86 -15.13 -10.47
N MET A 39 6.46 -14.12 -11.08
CA MET A 39 7.03 -14.25 -12.41
C MET A 39 8.07 -13.16 -12.66
N ASP A 40 9.06 -13.46 -13.48
CA ASP A 40 10.09 -12.50 -13.88
C ASP A 40 9.79 -12.00 -15.28
N SER A 41 9.93 -10.70 -15.49
CA SER A 41 9.77 -10.15 -16.82
C SER A 41 10.34 -8.74 -16.87
N GLY A 42 11.05 -8.43 -17.95
CA GLY A 42 11.52 -7.07 -18.20
C GLY A 42 12.43 -6.47 -17.13
N GLY A 43 13.22 -7.28 -16.47
CA GLY A 43 14.13 -6.79 -15.44
C GLY A 43 13.48 -6.67 -14.06
N TYR A 44 12.22 -7.08 -13.94
CA TYR A 44 11.48 -7.04 -12.69
C TYR A 44 11.05 -8.43 -12.29
N THR A 45 10.83 -8.62 -11.00
CA THR A 45 10.12 -9.77 -10.48
C THR A 45 8.78 -9.28 -9.94
N TYR A 46 7.72 -9.89 -10.43
CA TYR A 46 6.36 -9.59 -10.01
C TYR A 46 5.94 -10.63 -8.99
N ALA A 47 5.27 -10.20 -7.94
CA ALA A 47 4.76 -11.11 -6.92
C ALA A 47 3.36 -10.71 -6.51
N LEU A 48 2.47 -11.70 -6.43
CA LEU A 48 1.14 -11.49 -5.90
C LEU A 48 1.15 -11.95 -4.46
N LEU A 49 0.94 -11.00 -3.55
CA LEU A 49 0.96 -11.27 -2.11
C LEU A 49 -0.47 -11.37 -1.59
N GLU A 50 -0.71 -12.35 -0.76
CA GLU A 50 -2.00 -12.52 -0.11
C GLU A 50 -1.85 -12.31 1.39
N LYS A 51 -2.73 -11.48 1.96
CA LYS A 51 -2.76 -11.23 3.39
C LYS A 51 -4.21 -11.02 3.81
N LYS A 52 -4.69 -11.88 4.70
CA LYS A 52 -6.06 -11.79 5.21
C LYS A 52 -7.12 -11.72 4.12
N GLY A 53 -6.93 -12.50 3.08
CA GLY A 53 -7.87 -12.56 1.97
C GLY A 53 -7.71 -11.47 0.92
N SER A 54 -6.85 -10.50 1.14
CA SER A 54 -6.57 -9.46 0.17
C SER A 54 -5.31 -9.78 -0.61
N LYS A 55 -5.33 -9.51 -1.90
CA LYS A 55 -4.19 -9.78 -2.78
C LYS A 55 -3.67 -8.47 -3.35
N THR A 56 -2.35 -8.36 -3.38
CA THR A 56 -1.67 -7.15 -3.86
C THR A 56 -0.52 -7.55 -4.77
N TRP A 57 -0.46 -6.95 -5.95
CA TRP A 57 0.68 -7.12 -6.85
C TRP A 57 1.80 -6.18 -6.47
N VAL A 58 3.02 -6.69 -6.47
CA VAL A 58 4.22 -5.89 -6.20
C VAL A 58 5.25 -6.21 -7.28
N ALA A 59 5.88 -5.19 -7.81
CA ALA A 59 6.98 -5.34 -8.75
C ALA A 59 8.24 -4.80 -8.09
N VAL A 60 9.32 -5.58 -8.15
CA VAL A 60 10.61 -5.21 -7.56
C VAL A 60 11.72 -5.45 -8.57
N PRO A 61 12.89 -4.85 -8.37
CA PRO A 61 14.04 -5.21 -9.20
C PRO A 61 14.26 -6.71 -9.12
N ARG A 62 14.68 -7.29 -10.21
CA ARG A 62 14.76 -8.74 -10.34
C ARG A 62 15.46 -9.40 -9.16
N MET A 63 14.77 -10.36 -8.56
CA MET A 63 15.30 -11.12 -7.43
C MET A 63 14.61 -12.47 -7.36
N LYS A 64 15.16 -13.38 -6.58
CA LYS A 64 14.56 -14.70 -6.40
C LYS A 64 13.41 -14.59 -5.40
N ILE A 65 12.21 -14.95 -5.84
CA ILE A 65 11.01 -15.01 -5.03
C ILE A 65 10.38 -16.37 -5.25
N VAL A 66 9.97 -17.02 -4.18
CA VAL A 66 9.42 -18.36 -4.23
C VAL A 66 7.96 -18.37 -3.81
N LYS A 67 7.12 -19.05 -4.58
CA LYS A 67 5.71 -19.22 -4.25
C LYS A 67 5.58 -19.93 -2.90
N GLY A 68 4.71 -19.42 -2.04
CA GLY A 68 4.53 -19.93 -0.70
C GLY A 68 5.36 -19.23 0.38
N GLN A 69 6.29 -18.39 -0.04
CA GLN A 69 7.16 -17.65 0.86
C GLN A 69 6.38 -16.49 1.51
N ASP A 70 6.64 -16.23 2.78
CA ASP A 70 6.15 -15.02 3.43
C ASP A 70 7.21 -13.95 3.30
N ILE A 71 6.85 -12.78 2.83
CA ILE A 71 7.81 -11.73 2.55
C ILE A 71 7.19 -10.36 2.79
N SER A 72 8.04 -9.40 3.15
CA SER A 72 7.65 -7.99 3.26
C SER A 72 8.53 -7.17 2.34
N PHE A 73 7.89 -6.30 1.57
CA PHE A 73 8.59 -5.38 0.68
C PHE A 73 8.51 -3.96 1.22
N GLN A 74 9.53 -3.18 0.89
CA GLN A 74 9.55 -1.78 1.27
C GLN A 74 8.36 -1.05 0.64
N PRO A 75 7.86 0.00 1.30
CA PRO A 75 6.80 0.82 0.71
C PRO A 75 7.26 1.32 -0.66
N GLY A 76 6.32 1.44 -1.58
CA GLY A 76 6.64 1.85 -2.93
C GLY A 76 5.54 2.70 -3.53
N THR A 77 5.65 2.93 -4.83
CA THR A 77 4.70 3.73 -5.57
C THR A 77 3.58 2.85 -6.10
N GLU A 78 2.34 3.21 -5.80
CA GLU A 78 1.19 2.51 -6.35
C GLU A 78 0.87 3.06 -7.72
N MET A 79 0.76 2.15 -8.69
CA MET A 79 0.39 2.49 -10.06
C MET A 79 -0.93 1.86 -10.38
N GLU A 80 -1.82 2.63 -11.02
CA GLU A 80 -3.11 2.12 -11.46
C GLU A 80 -3.09 1.92 -12.96
N ASN A 81 -3.77 0.88 -13.40
CA ASN A 81 -3.89 0.55 -14.84
C ASN A 81 -2.51 0.45 -15.51
N PHE A 82 -1.59 -0.20 -14.84
CA PHE A 82 -0.24 -0.36 -15.38
C PHE A 82 -0.21 -1.48 -16.43
N LYS A 83 0.22 -1.13 -17.63
CA LYS A 83 0.35 -2.10 -18.71
C LYS A 83 1.79 -2.58 -18.80
N SER A 84 1.99 -3.88 -18.59
CA SER A 84 3.29 -4.50 -18.78
C SER A 84 3.38 -5.06 -20.20
N LYS A 85 4.24 -4.47 -21.01
CA LYS A 85 4.40 -4.93 -22.39
C LYS A 85 5.03 -6.30 -22.44
N THR A 86 5.96 -6.58 -21.53
CA THR A 86 6.67 -7.87 -21.53
C THR A 86 5.78 -9.01 -21.10
N LEU A 87 4.82 -8.76 -20.21
CA LEU A 87 3.87 -9.76 -19.76
C LEU A 87 2.58 -9.74 -20.59
N ASN A 88 2.41 -8.72 -21.39
CA ASN A 88 1.21 -8.52 -22.20
C ASN A 88 -0.06 -8.56 -21.35
N ARG A 89 -0.04 -7.83 -20.24
CA ARG A 89 -1.20 -7.74 -19.35
C ARG A 89 -1.24 -6.39 -18.67
N THR A 90 -2.43 -6.02 -18.20
CA THR A 90 -2.65 -4.78 -17.46
C THR A 90 -2.99 -5.13 -16.02
N PHE A 91 -2.33 -4.43 -15.09
CA PHE A 91 -2.61 -4.57 -13.67
C PHE A 91 -3.47 -3.39 -13.25
N ASP A 92 -4.61 -3.68 -12.60
CA ASP A 92 -5.46 -2.62 -12.09
C ASP A 92 -4.70 -1.78 -11.07
N LYS A 93 -3.98 -2.44 -10.20
CA LYS A 93 -3.11 -1.81 -9.21
C LYS A 93 -1.87 -2.66 -9.03
N ILE A 94 -0.73 -2.01 -8.92
CA ILE A 94 0.53 -2.67 -8.64
C ILE A 94 1.44 -1.69 -7.90
N ILE A 95 2.17 -2.19 -6.92
CA ILE A 95 3.09 -1.37 -6.15
C ILE A 95 4.51 -1.64 -6.63
N PHE A 96 5.22 -0.59 -7.03
CA PHE A 96 6.62 -0.71 -7.40
C PHE A 96 7.46 -0.43 -6.18
N SER A 97 8.11 -1.46 -5.67
CA SER A 97 8.92 -1.39 -4.46
C SER A 97 10.40 -1.56 -4.81
N GLY A 98 11.26 -1.02 -3.97
CA GLY A 98 12.70 -1.17 -4.17
C GLY A 98 13.26 -2.52 -3.75
N GLY A 99 12.46 -3.34 -3.09
CA GLY A 99 12.90 -4.66 -2.66
C GLY A 99 12.41 -5.01 -1.27
N PRO A 100 12.89 -6.14 -0.74
CA PRO A 100 12.43 -6.60 0.57
C PRO A 100 12.85 -5.67 1.70
N VAL A 101 12.09 -5.71 2.78
CA VAL A 101 12.46 -5.04 4.02
C VAL A 101 13.58 -5.85 4.66
N LYS A 102 14.56 -5.15 5.18
CA LYS A 102 15.70 -5.81 5.83
C LYS A 102 15.47 -6.03 7.32
#